data_ca6759664a786900bf4c23303ad76103
#
_entry.id   ca6759664a786900bf4c23303ad76103
#
_cell.length_a   1.000
_cell.length_b   1.000
_cell.length_c   1.000
_cell.angle_alpha   90.00
_cell.angle_beta   90.00
_cell.angle_gamma   90.00
#
_symmetry.space_group_name_H-M   'P 1'
#
loop_
_entity.id
_entity.type
_entity.pdbx_description
1 polymer ?
#
loop_
_entity_poly.entity_id
_entity_poly.type
_entity_poly.pdbx_seq_one_letter_code
_entity_poly.pdbx_strand_id
1 'polypeptide(L)'
;YELVKAIAADGGTGVFGGRIYVAQDAQRTQAYQRNNNLLLGDAAHVYSKPQLEIYADNVKCSHGATVGRLSAEALYYMRQRGLSDRDARRLQMFGFANQVIEKIPVEGLTGTIEELAAAKIDRM
;
A
#
# COMPACT_ATOMS: atom_id res chain seq x y z
N TYR A 1 -4.51 -2.03 13.76
CA TYR A 1 -3.52 -1.75 12.71
C TYR A 1 -4.19 -1.58 11.37
N GLU A 2 -4.00 -0.44 10.73
CA GLU A 2 -4.51 -0.14 9.40
C GLU A 2 -3.36 -0.06 8.40
N LEU A 3 -3.48 -0.79 7.29
CA LEU A 3 -2.53 -0.74 6.18
C LEU A 3 -3.27 -0.42 4.89
N VAL A 4 -3.01 0.75 4.36
CA VAL A 4 -3.53 1.19 3.05
C VAL A 4 -2.40 1.24 2.05
N LYS A 5 -2.63 0.67 0.87
CA LYS A 5 -1.66 0.71 -0.23
C LYS A 5 -2.31 1.21 -1.51
N ALA A 6 -1.59 2.03 -2.25
CA ALA A 6 -2.01 2.49 -3.57
C ALA A 6 -0.92 2.27 -4.61
N ILE A 7 -1.31 1.89 -5.82
CA ILE A 7 -0.47 1.85 -7.01
C ILE A 7 -1.04 2.87 -7.98
N ALA A 8 -0.28 3.91 -8.27
CA ALA A 8 -0.68 4.95 -9.21
C ALA A 8 -0.01 4.71 -10.58
N ALA A 9 -0.84 4.48 -11.60
CA ALA A 9 -0.38 4.42 -12.99
C ALA A 9 0.16 5.78 -13.44
N ASP A 10 0.91 5.81 -14.52
CA ASP A 10 1.43 7.05 -15.07
C ASP A 10 0.28 8.02 -15.43
N GLY A 11 0.41 9.28 -15.03
CA GLY A 11 -0.65 10.29 -15.14
C GLY A 11 -1.76 10.19 -14.09
N GLY A 12 -1.78 9.12 -13.28
CA GLY A 12 -2.77 8.94 -12.21
C GLY A 12 -2.48 9.77 -10.98
N THR A 13 -3.54 10.27 -10.32
CA THR A 13 -3.43 10.98 -9.05
C THR A 13 -4.24 10.26 -7.98
N GLY A 14 -3.60 9.90 -6.88
CA GLY A 14 -4.21 9.35 -5.68
C GLY A 14 -4.23 10.36 -4.53
N VAL A 15 -5.28 10.33 -3.72
CA VAL A 15 -5.37 11.12 -2.48
C VAL A 15 -5.75 10.17 -1.33
N PHE A 16 -4.95 10.18 -0.28
CA PHE A 16 -5.23 9.46 0.96
C PHE A 16 -5.42 10.46 2.10
N GLY A 17 -6.59 10.42 2.74
CA GLY A 17 -6.88 11.14 3.97
C GLY A 17 -7.24 10.14 5.07
N GLY A 18 -6.31 9.88 5.99
CA GLY A 18 -6.53 8.97 7.11
C GLY A 18 -6.60 9.73 8.43
N ARG A 19 -7.49 9.31 9.34
CA ARG A 19 -7.61 9.90 10.68
C ARG A 19 -7.70 8.81 11.73
N ILE A 20 -6.79 8.85 12.71
CA ILE A 20 -6.93 8.09 13.95
C ILE A 20 -7.54 9.02 14.99
N TYR A 21 -8.74 8.69 15.45
CA TYR A 21 -9.42 9.40 16.53
C TYR A 21 -9.43 8.53 17.79
N VAL A 22 -8.91 9.06 18.90
CA VAL A 22 -8.90 8.39 20.19
C VAL A 22 -9.62 9.26 21.22
N ALA A 23 -10.78 8.80 21.68
CA ALA A 23 -11.58 9.49 22.68
C ALA A 23 -10.89 9.51 24.04
N GLN A 24 -11.27 10.44 24.90
CA GLN A 24 -10.63 10.66 26.21
C GLN A 24 -10.71 9.44 27.14
N ASP A 25 -11.76 8.66 27.04
CA ASP A 25 -12.00 7.44 27.83
C ASP A 25 -11.33 6.20 27.22
N ALA A 26 -10.86 6.27 25.97
CA ALA A 26 -10.19 5.17 25.27
C ALA A 26 -8.72 5.02 25.68
N GLN A 27 -8.48 4.87 26.99
CA GLN A 27 -7.15 4.69 27.55
C GLN A 27 -6.54 3.33 27.16
N ARG A 28 -5.22 3.26 27.06
CA ARG A 28 -4.42 2.10 26.64
C ARG A 28 -4.64 1.67 25.17
N THR A 29 -5.23 2.52 24.36
CA THR A 29 -5.36 2.31 22.91
C THR A 29 -3.98 2.19 22.26
N GLN A 30 -3.85 1.19 21.39
CA GLN A 30 -2.72 1.05 20.48
C GLN A 30 -3.23 1.10 19.04
N ALA A 31 -2.91 2.16 18.31
CA ALA A 31 -3.39 2.38 16.96
C ALA A 31 -2.24 2.77 16.02
N TYR A 32 -2.11 2.03 14.93
CA TYR A 32 -1.07 2.24 13.93
C TYR A 32 -1.69 2.30 12.55
N GLN A 33 -1.40 3.38 11.81
CA GLN A 33 -1.86 3.55 10.44
C GLN A 33 -0.65 3.66 9.51
N ARG A 34 -0.63 2.88 8.43
CA ARG A 34 0.36 2.97 7.37
C ARG A 34 -0.30 3.18 6.02
N ASN A 35 0.21 4.16 5.28
CA ASN A 35 -0.14 4.39 3.88
C ASN A 35 1.12 4.28 3.01
N ASN A 36 1.21 3.22 2.23
CA ASN A 36 2.33 2.98 1.33
C ASN A 36 1.87 3.13 -0.13
N ASN A 37 2.58 3.91 -0.91
CA ASN A 37 2.18 4.26 -2.26
C ASN A 37 3.32 3.95 -3.24
N LEU A 38 2.96 3.37 -4.39
CA LEU A 38 3.86 3.02 -5.47
C LEU A 38 3.49 3.81 -6.73
N LEU A 39 4.43 4.57 -7.25
CA LEU A 39 4.28 5.34 -8.50
C LEU A 39 4.90 4.55 -9.65
N LEU A 40 4.18 4.40 -10.76
CA LEU A 40 4.64 3.65 -11.93
C LEU A 40 5.28 4.53 -13.01
N GLY A 41 5.12 5.85 -12.94
CA GLY A 41 5.67 6.79 -13.91
C GLY A 41 5.92 8.17 -13.29
N ASP A 42 6.52 9.06 -14.07
CA ASP A 42 6.91 10.40 -13.60
C ASP A 42 5.70 11.35 -13.45
N ALA A 43 4.64 11.11 -14.21
CA ALA A 43 3.40 11.88 -14.11
C ALA A 43 2.40 11.31 -13.10
N ALA A 44 2.77 10.25 -12.34
CA ALA A 44 1.96 9.71 -11.27
C ALA A 44 2.18 10.51 -9.97
N HIS A 45 1.08 10.81 -9.28
CA HIS A 45 1.13 11.57 -8.03
C HIS A 45 0.29 10.91 -6.93
N VAL A 46 0.77 10.97 -5.69
CA VAL A 46 -0.02 10.59 -4.51
C VAL A 46 0.15 11.64 -3.41
N TYR A 47 -0.98 12.11 -2.92
CA TYR A 47 -1.06 13.02 -1.79
C TYR A 47 -1.57 12.26 -0.56
N SER A 48 -0.76 12.20 0.49
CA SER A 48 -1.08 11.49 1.73
C SER A 48 -1.17 12.47 2.90
N LYS A 49 -2.33 12.48 3.58
CA LYS A 49 -2.61 13.34 4.74
C LYS A 49 -3.10 12.49 5.92
N PRO A 50 -2.21 11.75 6.59
CA PRO A 50 -2.57 11.07 7.83
C PRO A 50 -2.69 12.08 8.97
N GLN A 51 -3.69 11.88 9.85
CA GLN A 51 -3.97 12.75 11.00
C GLN A 51 -4.15 11.93 12.28
N LEU A 52 -3.72 12.51 13.40
CA LEU A 52 -3.94 11.97 14.74
C LEU A 52 -4.75 12.98 15.55
N GLU A 53 -5.90 12.55 16.09
CA GLU A 53 -6.71 13.30 17.05
C GLU A 53 -6.80 12.46 18.33
N ILE A 54 -5.92 12.75 19.29
CA ILE A 54 -5.77 11.94 20.50
C ILE A 54 -6.15 12.79 21.71
N TYR A 55 -7.18 12.34 22.43
CA TYR A 55 -7.71 12.98 23.63
C TYR A 55 -7.44 12.16 24.90
N ALA A 56 -6.88 10.96 24.78
CA ALA A 56 -6.47 10.11 25.90
C ALA A 56 -4.96 10.27 26.18
N ASP A 57 -4.57 10.14 27.45
CA ASP A 57 -3.19 10.39 27.90
C ASP A 57 -2.29 9.14 27.78
N ASN A 58 -2.86 7.96 28.06
CA ASN A 58 -2.10 6.70 28.09
C ASN A 58 -2.36 5.87 26.84
N VAL A 59 -1.75 6.22 25.73
CA VAL A 59 -1.93 5.54 24.44
C VAL A 59 -0.62 5.40 23.66
N LYS A 60 -0.61 4.49 22.68
CA LYS A 60 0.47 4.32 21.70
C LYS A 60 -0.11 4.43 20.30
N CYS A 61 -0.02 5.60 19.71
CA CYS A 61 -0.57 5.86 18.38
C CYS A 61 0.52 6.39 17.46
N SER A 62 0.54 5.91 16.23
CA SER A 62 1.43 6.44 15.20
C SER A 62 0.83 6.29 13.81
N HIS A 63 1.29 7.13 12.92
CA HIS A 63 1.03 6.97 11.49
C HIS A 63 2.33 7.07 10.70
N GLY A 64 2.30 6.56 9.47
CA GLY A 64 3.41 6.69 8.53
C GLY A 64 2.90 6.66 7.10
N ALA A 65 3.55 7.42 6.24
CA ALA A 65 3.28 7.39 4.80
C ALA A 65 4.59 7.24 4.03
N THR A 66 4.56 6.45 2.97
CA THR A 66 5.67 6.32 2.03
C THR A 66 5.16 6.49 0.60
N VAL A 67 5.99 7.13 -0.22
CA VAL A 67 5.78 7.21 -1.66
C VAL A 67 7.08 6.74 -2.31
N GLY A 68 7.00 5.70 -3.12
CA GLY A 68 8.15 5.09 -3.76
C GLY A 68 7.87 4.70 -5.20
N ARG A 69 8.89 4.15 -5.84
CA ARG A 69 8.84 3.62 -7.21
C ARG A 69 9.24 2.15 -7.21
N LEU A 70 9.04 1.47 -8.34
CA LEU A 70 9.58 0.12 -8.54
C LEU A 70 11.10 0.15 -8.37
N SER A 71 11.64 -0.85 -7.66
CA SER A 71 13.09 -0.97 -7.46
C SER A 71 13.79 -1.29 -8.76
N ALA A 72 14.61 -0.36 -9.25
CA ALA A 72 15.40 -0.55 -10.46
C ALA A 72 16.40 -1.70 -10.29
N GLU A 73 16.98 -1.87 -9.10
CA GLU A 73 17.88 -2.97 -8.78
C GLU A 73 17.17 -4.33 -8.86
N ALA A 74 15.95 -4.43 -8.26
CA ALA A 74 15.17 -5.65 -8.33
C ALA A 74 14.70 -5.95 -9.76
N LEU A 75 14.32 -4.94 -10.55
CA LEU A 75 14.00 -5.10 -11.97
C LEU A 75 15.19 -5.64 -12.74
N TYR A 76 16.37 -5.04 -12.53
CA TYR A 76 17.60 -5.49 -13.17
C TYR A 76 17.91 -6.95 -12.82
N TYR A 77 17.87 -7.30 -11.53
CA TYR A 77 18.10 -8.68 -11.06
C TYR A 77 17.14 -9.69 -11.71
N MET A 78 15.85 -9.40 -11.75
CA MET A 78 14.83 -10.28 -12.34
C MET A 78 15.06 -10.46 -13.85
N ARG A 79 15.43 -9.39 -14.56
CA ARG A 79 15.75 -9.44 -16.00
C ARG A 79 16.98 -10.30 -16.28
N GLN A 80 18.01 -10.25 -15.42
CA GLN A 80 19.18 -11.14 -15.52
C GLN A 80 18.81 -12.62 -15.29
N ARG A 81 17.70 -12.89 -14.63
CA ARG A 81 17.13 -14.23 -14.43
C ARG A 81 16.17 -14.66 -15.53
N GLY A 82 16.03 -13.87 -16.59
CA GLY A 82 15.25 -14.21 -17.78
C GLY A 82 13.80 -13.71 -17.79
N LEU A 83 13.37 -12.91 -16.81
CA LEU A 83 12.06 -12.28 -16.86
C LEU A 83 12.07 -11.13 -17.87
N SER A 84 10.94 -10.96 -18.58
CA SER A 84 10.74 -9.75 -19.38
C SER A 84 10.61 -8.52 -18.44
N ASP A 85 10.83 -7.32 -18.97
CA ASP A 85 10.62 -6.08 -18.19
C ASP A 85 9.19 -5.99 -17.69
N ARG A 86 8.22 -6.36 -18.52
CA ARG A 86 6.80 -6.41 -18.18
C ARG A 86 6.54 -7.35 -17.00
N ASP A 87 7.04 -8.58 -17.05
CA ASP A 87 6.81 -9.58 -16.01
C ASP A 87 7.50 -9.19 -14.71
N ALA A 88 8.70 -8.62 -14.78
CA ALA A 88 9.43 -8.15 -13.61
C ALA A 88 8.68 -7.00 -12.90
N ARG A 89 8.15 -6.03 -13.66
CA ARG A 89 7.32 -4.94 -13.12
C ARG A 89 6.03 -5.48 -12.51
N ARG A 90 5.34 -6.36 -13.25
CA ARG A 90 4.12 -7.04 -12.78
C ARG A 90 4.35 -7.75 -11.45
N LEU A 91 5.44 -8.50 -11.33
CA LEU A 91 5.77 -9.25 -10.11
C LEU A 91 6.00 -8.32 -8.91
N GLN A 92 6.70 -7.18 -9.10
CA GLN A 92 6.88 -6.20 -8.03
C GLN A 92 5.56 -5.54 -7.61
N MET A 93 4.71 -5.18 -8.57
CA MET A 93 3.38 -4.59 -8.27
C MET A 93 2.50 -5.57 -7.52
N PHE A 94 2.46 -6.84 -7.97
CA PHE A 94 1.68 -7.87 -7.32
C PHE A 94 2.18 -8.14 -5.90
N GLY A 95 3.50 -8.30 -5.70
CA GLY A 95 4.09 -8.47 -4.37
C GLY A 95 3.81 -7.29 -3.44
N PHE A 96 3.77 -6.06 -3.98
CA PHE A 96 3.38 -4.89 -3.21
C PHE A 96 1.90 -4.94 -2.78
N ALA A 97 0.99 -5.30 -3.68
CA ALA A 97 -0.44 -5.44 -3.38
C ALA A 97 -0.71 -6.62 -2.43
N ASN A 98 -0.03 -7.74 -2.63
CA ASN A 98 -0.25 -8.98 -1.88
C ASN A 98 -0.03 -8.84 -0.37
N GLN A 99 0.82 -7.92 0.07
CA GLN A 99 1.03 -7.64 1.50
C GLN A 99 -0.25 -7.18 2.24
N VAL A 100 -1.27 -6.72 1.53
CA VAL A 100 -2.61 -6.45 2.10
C VAL A 100 -3.51 -7.65 1.91
N ILE A 101 -3.48 -8.27 0.73
CA ILE A 101 -4.39 -9.34 0.34
C ILE A 101 -4.21 -10.56 1.26
N GLU A 102 -2.96 -10.95 1.54
CA GLU A 102 -2.64 -12.09 2.42
C GLU A 102 -3.10 -11.91 3.88
N LYS A 103 -3.46 -10.68 4.28
CA LYS A 103 -3.96 -10.37 5.63
C LYS A 103 -5.48 -10.48 5.76
N ILE A 104 -6.18 -10.79 4.68
CA ILE A 104 -7.63 -10.95 4.69
C ILE A 104 -7.97 -12.28 5.38
N PRO A 105 -8.68 -12.25 6.53
CA PRO A 105 -8.90 -13.44 7.35
C PRO A 105 -10.14 -14.24 6.88
N VAL A 106 -10.53 -14.12 5.62
CA VAL A 106 -11.71 -14.78 5.07
C VAL A 106 -11.28 -15.86 4.09
N GLU A 107 -11.51 -17.11 4.46
CA GLU A 107 -11.18 -18.27 3.64
C GLU A 107 -11.92 -18.21 2.28
N GLY A 108 -11.19 -18.49 1.21
CA GLY A 108 -11.71 -18.44 -0.17
C GLY A 108 -11.79 -17.05 -0.81
N LEU A 109 -11.77 -15.97 -0.02
CA LEU A 109 -11.82 -14.60 -0.57
C LEU A 109 -10.47 -14.14 -1.12
N THR A 110 -9.38 -14.57 -0.51
CA THR A 110 -8.01 -14.17 -0.87
C THR A 110 -7.73 -14.47 -2.35
N GLY A 111 -8.03 -15.68 -2.82
CA GLY A 111 -7.81 -16.06 -4.22
C GLY A 111 -8.59 -15.20 -5.21
N THR A 112 -9.85 -14.90 -4.91
CA THR A 112 -10.68 -14.02 -5.76
C THR A 112 -10.09 -12.60 -5.84
N ILE A 113 -9.61 -12.07 -4.72
CA ILE A 113 -9.00 -10.72 -4.69
C ILE A 113 -7.64 -10.73 -5.39
N GLU A 114 -6.85 -11.79 -5.26
CA GLU A 114 -5.60 -11.95 -6.00
C GLU A 114 -5.82 -11.93 -7.52
N GLU A 115 -6.84 -12.65 -8.01
CA GLU A 115 -7.20 -12.66 -9.42
C GLU A 115 -7.63 -11.28 -9.92
N LEU A 116 -8.47 -10.58 -9.15
CA LEU A 116 -8.90 -9.22 -9.48
C LEU A 116 -7.75 -8.22 -9.48
N ALA A 117 -6.84 -8.32 -8.49
CA ALA A 117 -5.65 -7.48 -8.40
C ALA A 117 -4.70 -7.75 -9.58
N ALA A 118 -4.45 -9.01 -9.91
CA ALA A 118 -3.65 -9.39 -11.08
C ALA A 118 -4.23 -8.84 -12.38
N ALA A 119 -5.54 -9.03 -12.61
CA ALA A 119 -6.24 -8.52 -13.78
C ALA A 119 -6.22 -6.98 -13.88
N LYS A 120 -6.19 -6.28 -12.73
CA LYS A 120 -6.04 -4.81 -12.71
C LYS A 120 -4.61 -4.38 -13.05
N ILE A 121 -3.61 -5.07 -12.47
CA ILE A 121 -2.18 -4.81 -12.70
C ILE A 121 -1.82 -5.06 -14.17
N ASP A 122 -2.37 -6.09 -14.79
CA ASP A 122 -2.12 -6.43 -16.21
C ASP A 122 -2.59 -5.34 -17.19
N ARG A 123 -3.46 -4.43 -16.73
CA ARG A 123 -3.98 -3.29 -17.50
C ARG A 123 -3.28 -1.96 -17.21
N MET A 124 -2.33 -1.95 -16.28
CA MET A 124 -1.55 -0.77 -15.90
C MET A 124 -0.23 -0.74 -16.68
#